data_e358ce2ab3f0d3a82b4c08270fd53752
#
_entry.id   e358ce2ab3f0d3a82b4c08270fd53752
#
_cell.length_a   1.000
_cell.length_b   1.000
_cell.length_c   1.000
_cell.angle_alpha   90.00
_cell.angle_beta   90.00
_cell.angle_gamma   90.00
#
_symmetry.space_group_name_H-M   'P 1'
#
loop_
_entity.id
_entity.type
_entity.pdbx_description
1 polymer ?
#
loop_
_entity_poly.entity_id
_entity_poly.type
_entity_poly.pdbx_seq_one_letter_code
_entity_poly.pdbx_strand_id
1 'polypeptide(L)'
;GMRVMPADSLYNIIDLSTVWVLADVYEVNLPFVRMGQPAEVRLSYQPGRVWKGRVTYLYPTVEEKTRTAKVRLEIPNSGGTLKPEMYADVEFKGNLGKALAVPESAVLSTGERALVFVARGEGAFEPREVTTGVKIRNYYAIKSGLSAGEKVATGANFLLDSESKLKAAISGAGE
;
A
#
# COMPACT_ATOMS: atom_id res chain seq x y z
N GLY A 1 -32.61 -35.05 -27.20
CA GLY A 1 -31.40 -35.70 -26.74
C GLY A 1 -30.24 -35.36 -27.63
N MET A 2 -29.11 -34.99 -27.02
CA MET A 2 -27.83 -34.75 -27.74
C MET A 2 -27.12 -36.09 -27.90
N ARG A 3 -26.56 -36.33 -29.08
CA ARG A 3 -25.77 -37.54 -29.34
C ARG A 3 -24.35 -37.33 -28.81
N VAL A 4 -23.91 -38.17 -27.91
CA VAL A 4 -22.59 -38.12 -27.29
C VAL A 4 -21.70 -39.13 -27.97
N MET A 5 -20.51 -38.70 -28.37
CA MET A 5 -19.48 -39.56 -28.97
C MET A 5 -18.40 -39.97 -27.94
N PRO A 6 -17.72 -41.10 -28.17
CA PRO A 6 -16.53 -41.38 -27.34
C PRO A 6 -15.52 -40.25 -27.40
N ALA A 7 -15.00 -39.83 -26.23
CA ALA A 7 -14.10 -38.70 -26.00
C ALA A 7 -14.79 -37.31 -25.87
N ASP A 8 -16.11 -37.21 -25.93
CA ASP A 8 -16.79 -35.96 -25.57
C ASP A 8 -16.68 -35.71 -24.07
N SER A 9 -16.28 -34.50 -23.71
CA SER A 9 -16.27 -34.05 -22.29
C SER A 9 -17.69 -33.67 -21.89
N LEU A 10 -18.31 -34.45 -21.02
CA LEU A 10 -19.72 -34.25 -20.62
C LEU A 10 -19.87 -33.28 -19.46
N TYR A 11 -18.90 -33.27 -18.54
CA TYR A 11 -18.91 -32.38 -17.38
C TYR A 11 -17.49 -32.30 -16.79
N ASN A 12 -17.23 -31.22 -16.06
CA ASN A 12 -16.02 -31.03 -15.30
C ASN A 12 -16.34 -31.08 -13.80
N ILE A 13 -15.57 -31.87 -13.06
CA ILE A 13 -15.65 -31.91 -11.60
C ILE A 13 -14.49 -31.04 -11.07
N ILE A 14 -14.82 -30.05 -10.25
CA ILE A 14 -13.85 -29.10 -9.72
C ILE A 14 -13.93 -29.15 -8.19
N ASP A 15 -12.80 -29.35 -7.53
CA ASP A 15 -12.67 -29.20 -6.08
C ASP A 15 -12.45 -27.71 -5.74
N LEU A 16 -13.37 -27.14 -4.97
CA LEU A 16 -13.34 -25.75 -4.51
C LEU A 16 -13.00 -25.64 -3.02
N SER A 17 -12.48 -26.70 -2.39
CA SER A 17 -12.08 -26.69 -0.97
C SER A 17 -10.93 -25.73 -0.70
N THR A 18 -10.13 -25.46 -1.72
CA THR A 18 -9.07 -24.45 -1.73
C THR A 18 -9.19 -23.63 -3.02
N VAL A 19 -9.08 -22.31 -2.90
CA VAL A 19 -9.11 -21.41 -4.04
C VAL A 19 -7.83 -20.60 -4.13
N TRP A 20 -7.48 -20.25 -5.36
CA TRP A 20 -6.39 -19.33 -5.62
C TRP A 20 -6.94 -17.94 -5.86
N VAL A 21 -6.30 -16.96 -5.21
CA VAL A 21 -6.52 -15.54 -5.49
C VAL A 21 -5.29 -15.02 -6.22
N LEU A 22 -5.50 -14.44 -7.39
CA LEU A 22 -4.47 -13.78 -8.18
C LEU A 22 -4.56 -12.28 -7.90
N ALA A 23 -3.64 -11.77 -7.09
CA ALA A 23 -3.57 -10.35 -6.78
C ALA A 23 -2.66 -9.64 -7.79
N ASP A 24 -3.12 -8.53 -8.33
CA ASP A 24 -2.31 -7.64 -9.16
C ASP A 24 -1.58 -6.65 -8.25
N VAL A 25 -0.27 -6.79 -8.17
CA VAL A 25 0.60 -5.97 -7.31
C VAL A 25 1.43 -5.04 -8.16
N TYR A 26 1.35 -3.73 -7.91
CA TYR A 26 2.17 -2.75 -8.61
C TYR A 26 3.67 -3.02 -8.42
N GLU A 27 4.46 -2.82 -9.46
CA GLU A 27 5.92 -3.03 -9.48
C GLU A 27 6.61 -2.39 -8.27
N VAL A 28 6.23 -1.17 -7.91
CA VAL A 28 6.80 -0.43 -6.76
C VAL A 28 6.54 -1.11 -5.40
N ASN A 29 5.54 -1.99 -5.32
CA ASN A 29 5.17 -2.71 -4.09
C ASN A 29 5.72 -4.13 -4.04
N LEU A 30 6.22 -4.67 -5.15
CA LEU A 30 6.77 -6.03 -5.21
C LEU A 30 7.89 -6.30 -4.19
N PRO A 31 8.82 -5.36 -3.91
CA PRO A 31 9.86 -5.58 -2.91
C PRO A 31 9.34 -5.87 -1.50
N PHE A 32 8.07 -5.55 -1.21
CA PHE A 32 7.42 -5.77 0.07
C PHE A 32 6.60 -7.06 0.15
N VAL A 33 6.48 -7.79 -0.96
CA VAL A 33 5.74 -9.05 -1.03
C VAL A 33 6.73 -10.21 -1.11
N ARG A 34 6.52 -11.21 -0.26
CA ARG A 34 7.42 -12.37 -0.16
C ARG A 34 6.63 -13.67 -0.15
N MET A 35 7.28 -14.75 -0.61
CA MET A 35 6.76 -16.10 -0.48
C MET A 35 6.45 -16.45 0.97
N GLY A 36 5.34 -17.12 1.20
CA GLY A 36 4.87 -17.51 2.54
C GLY A 36 4.24 -16.38 3.36
N GLN A 37 4.26 -15.12 2.85
CA GLN A 37 3.70 -13.97 3.54
C GLN A 37 2.20 -14.15 3.76
N PRO A 38 1.71 -13.92 5.01
CA PRO A 38 0.28 -13.96 5.28
C PRO A 38 -0.44 -12.79 4.62
N ALA A 39 -1.64 -13.04 4.16
CA ALA A 39 -2.51 -12.04 3.58
C ALA A 39 -3.95 -12.25 4.01
N GLU A 40 -4.69 -11.15 4.02
CA GLU A 40 -6.13 -11.13 4.24
C GLU A 40 -6.84 -10.75 2.96
N VAL A 41 -7.91 -11.49 2.67
CA VAL A 41 -8.75 -11.28 1.49
C VAL A 41 -10.14 -10.89 1.96
N ARG A 42 -10.67 -9.84 1.35
CA ARG A 42 -12.03 -9.32 1.62
C ARG A 42 -12.80 -9.22 0.31
N LEU A 43 -14.08 -9.58 0.39
CA LEU A 43 -15.01 -9.43 -0.72
C LEU A 43 -15.88 -8.19 -0.49
N SER A 44 -16.00 -7.34 -1.48
CA SER A 44 -16.74 -6.07 -1.38
C SER A 44 -18.22 -6.28 -1.04
N TYR A 45 -18.81 -7.40 -1.48
CA TYR A 45 -20.23 -7.73 -1.21
C TYR A 45 -20.49 -8.48 0.10
N GLN A 46 -19.41 -8.84 0.85
CA GLN A 46 -19.51 -9.43 2.20
C GLN A 46 -18.65 -8.64 3.19
N PRO A 47 -19.02 -7.40 3.52
CA PRO A 47 -18.28 -6.59 4.45
C PRO A 47 -18.23 -7.27 5.84
N GLY A 48 -17.07 -7.23 6.45
CA GLY A 48 -16.83 -7.82 7.78
C GLY A 48 -16.31 -9.26 7.77
N ARG A 49 -16.40 -10.00 6.67
CA ARG A 49 -15.78 -11.32 6.56
C ARG A 49 -14.38 -11.22 5.96
N VAL A 50 -13.42 -11.88 6.60
CA VAL A 50 -12.01 -11.89 6.20
C VAL A 50 -11.57 -13.33 6.01
N TRP A 51 -11.00 -13.64 4.86
CA TRP A 51 -10.35 -14.91 4.59
C TRP A 51 -8.84 -14.74 4.73
N LYS A 52 -8.21 -15.66 5.41
CA LYS A 52 -6.76 -15.67 5.60
C LYS A 52 -6.11 -16.62 4.62
N GLY A 53 -5.09 -16.16 3.94
CA GLY A 53 -4.29 -16.95 3.02
C GLY A 53 -2.81 -16.65 3.15
N ARG A 54 -2.02 -17.28 2.28
CA ARG A 54 -0.58 -17.08 2.17
C ARG A 54 -0.18 -16.93 0.72
N VAL A 55 0.87 -16.16 0.49
CA VAL A 55 1.51 -16.07 -0.82
C VAL A 55 2.19 -17.40 -1.13
N THR A 56 1.78 -18.04 -2.21
CA THR A 56 2.32 -19.31 -2.66
C THR A 56 3.15 -19.20 -3.94
N TYR A 57 2.98 -18.11 -4.70
CA TYR A 57 3.76 -17.90 -5.91
C TYR A 57 3.80 -16.41 -6.30
N LEU A 58 4.97 -15.96 -6.74
CA LEU A 58 5.15 -14.65 -7.38
C LEU A 58 5.47 -14.91 -8.86
N TYR A 59 4.65 -14.41 -9.75
CA TYR A 59 4.90 -14.55 -11.18
C TYR A 59 6.09 -13.66 -11.58
N PRO A 60 7.02 -14.17 -12.38
CA PRO A 60 8.22 -13.43 -12.75
C PRO A 60 7.99 -12.37 -13.84
N THR A 61 6.77 -12.28 -14.35
CA THR A 61 6.38 -11.36 -15.41
C THR A 61 5.58 -10.19 -14.88
N VAL A 62 5.87 -9.00 -15.42
CA VAL A 62 5.10 -7.77 -15.17
C VAL A 62 4.25 -7.50 -16.41
N GLU A 63 2.97 -7.22 -16.23
CA GLU A 63 2.06 -6.79 -17.28
C GLU A 63 2.40 -5.34 -17.66
N GLU A 64 2.75 -5.11 -18.91
CA GLU A 64 3.24 -3.81 -19.38
C GLU A 64 2.20 -2.69 -19.27
N LYS A 65 0.94 -3.00 -19.55
CA LYS A 65 -0.14 -2.00 -19.55
C LYS A 65 -0.50 -1.49 -18.16
N THR A 66 -0.51 -2.39 -17.18
CA THR A 66 -0.94 -2.08 -15.81
C THR A 66 0.23 -1.86 -14.86
N ARG A 67 1.45 -2.20 -15.27
CA ARG A 67 2.65 -2.19 -14.42
C ARG A 67 2.46 -3.00 -13.14
N THR A 68 1.78 -4.14 -13.25
CA THR A 68 1.53 -5.05 -12.14
C THR A 68 2.13 -6.42 -12.40
N ALA A 69 2.56 -7.10 -11.35
CA ALA A 69 2.87 -8.51 -11.36
C ALA A 69 1.80 -9.30 -10.62
N LYS A 70 1.52 -10.50 -11.09
CA LYS A 70 0.57 -11.38 -10.42
C LYS A 70 1.21 -12.09 -9.24
N VAL A 71 0.49 -12.08 -8.12
CA VAL A 71 0.87 -12.80 -6.90
C VAL A 71 -0.25 -13.78 -6.58
N ARG A 72 0.09 -15.07 -6.51
CA ARG A 72 -0.88 -16.09 -6.16
C ARG A 72 -0.93 -16.32 -4.65
N LEU A 73 -2.12 -16.25 -4.13
CA LEU A 73 -2.43 -16.65 -2.77
C LEU A 73 -3.27 -17.92 -2.77
N GLU A 74 -3.09 -18.71 -1.77
CA GLU A 74 -3.88 -19.93 -1.54
C GLU A 74 -4.72 -19.76 -0.29
N ILE A 75 -6.03 -20.02 -0.41
CA ILE A 75 -7.01 -19.74 0.63
C ILE A 75 -7.90 -20.97 0.83
N PRO A 76 -7.97 -21.49 2.05
CA PRO A 76 -8.94 -22.52 2.40
C PRO A 76 -10.38 -22.00 2.21
N ASN A 77 -11.20 -22.80 1.55
CA ASN A 77 -12.59 -22.47 1.22
C ASN A 77 -13.55 -23.55 1.71
N SER A 78 -13.38 -24.02 2.92
CA SER A 78 -14.18 -25.09 3.52
C SER A 78 -15.69 -24.82 3.54
N GLY A 79 -16.10 -23.55 3.48
CA GLY A 79 -17.51 -23.15 3.40
C GLY A 79 -18.04 -22.96 1.99
N GLY A 80 -17.25 -23.19 0.93
CA GLY A 80 -17.68 -23.03 -0.48
C GLY A 80 -18.14 -21.61 -0.85
N THR A 81 -17.79 -20.61 -0.04
CA THR A 81 -18.27 -19.23 -0.23
C THR A 81 -17.50 -18.53 -1.36
N LEU A 82 -16.21 -18.79 -1.48
CA LEU A 82 -15.38 -18.24 -2.54
C LEU A 82 -15.65 -19.04 -3.83
N LYS A 83 -15.91 -18.31 -4.91
CA LYS A 83 -16.13 -18.90 -6.24
C LYS A 83 -15.12 -18.32 -7.22
N PRO A 84 -14.75 -19.06 -8.27
CA PRO A 84 -13.97 -18.52 -9.38
C PRO A 84 -14.60 -17.23 -9.92
N GLU A 85 -13.77 -16.36 -10.50
CA GLU A 85 -14.18 -15.07 -11.11
C GLU A 85 -14.71 -14.01 -10.13
N MET A 86 -14.60 -14.22 -8.82
CA MET A 86 -14.95 -13.20 -7.84
C MET A 86 -13.83 -12.17 -7.69
N TYR A 87 -14.21 -10.90 -7.59
CA TYR A 87 -13.28 -9.83 -7.24
C TYR A 87 -13.10 -9.72 -5.72
N ALA A 88 -11.86 -9.48 -5.31
CA ALA A 88 -11.49 -9.36 -3.91
C ALA A 88 -10.38 -8.35 -3.70
N ASP A 89 -10.41 -7.70 -2.54
CA ASP A 89 -9.33 -6.87 -2.05
C ASP A 89 -8.35 -7.72 -1.23
N VAL A 90 -7.06 -7.58 -1.51
CA VAL A 90 -6.00 -8.32 -0.83
C VAL A 90 -5.14 -7.37 -0.02
N GLU A 91 -5.03 -7.62 1.28
CA GLU A 91 -4.14 -6.92 2.20
C GLU A 91 -2.99 -7.83 2.63
N PHE A 92 -1.78 -7.58 2.14
CA PHE A 92 -0.58 -8.31 2.54
C PHE A 92 -0.15 -7.87 3.94
N LYS A 93 0.04 -8.83 4.86
CA LYS A 93 0.52 -8.57 6.21
C LYS A 93 2.02 -8.73 6.24
N GLY A 94 2.73 -7.62 6.37
CA GLY A 94 4.18 -7.61 6.44
C GLY A 94 4.67 -6.92 7.71
N ASN A 95 5.79 -7.37 8.22
CA ASN A 95 6.52 -6.63 9.25
C ASN A 95 7.68 -5.90 8.54
N LEU A 96 7.53 -4.60 8.36
CA LEU A 96 8.56 -3.75 7.75
C LEU A 96 9.61 -3.28 8.77
N GLY A 97 9.58 -3.86 9.97
CA GLY A 97 10.45 -3.44 11.07
C GLY A 97 9.94 -2.17 11.77
N LYS A 98 10.80 -1.65 12.66
CA LYS A 98 10.56 -0.35 13.31
C LYS A 98 11.08 0.75 12.39
N ALA A 99 10.23 1.68 12.02
CA ALA A 99 10.59 2.85 11.24
C ALA A 99 10.04 4.10 11.94
N LEU A 100 10.77 5.20 11.82
CA LEU A 100 10.22 6.50 12.16
C LEU A 100 9.09 6.80 11.16
N ALA A 101 7.93 7.18 11.67
CA ALA A 101 6.78 7.46 10.81
C ALA A 101 6.10 8.76 11.22
N VAL A 102 5.59 9.48 10.24
CA VAL A 102 4.79 10.69 10.45
C VAL A 102 3.44 10.56 9.76
N PRO A 103 2.39 11.19 10.28
CA PRO A 103 1.10 11.26 9.57
C PRO A 103 1.27 11.88 8.18
N GLU A 104 0.49 11.42 7.21
CA GLU A 104 0.48 11.99 5.85
C GLU A 104 0.24 13.49 5.87
N SER A 105 -0.65 13.96 6.77
CA SER A 105 -0.96 15.39 6.95
C SER A 105 0.22 16.23 7.44
N ALA A 106 1.30 15.61 7.93
CA ALA A 106 2.52 16.31 8.33
C ALA A 106 3.51 16.50 7.18
N VAL A 107 3.32 15.81 6.05
CA VAL A 107 4.22 15.86 4.90
C VAL A 107 3.65 16.75 3.82
N LEU A 108 4.39 17.79 3.48
CA LEU A 108 4.12 18.64 2.32
C LEU A 108 4.95 18.15 1.14
N SER A 109 4.29 17.58 0.13
CA SER A 109 4.97 17.16 -1.10
C SER A 109 4.83 18.24 -2.16
N THR A 110 5.96 18.73 -2.69
CA THR A 110 6.02 19.70 -3.77
C THR A 110 6.27 19.06 -5.14
N GLY A 111 6.16 17.72 -5.23
CA GLY A 111 6.46 16.93 -6.42
C GLY A 111 7.89 16.42 -6.45
N GLU A 112 8.88 17.26 -6.29
CA GLU A 112 10.30 16.87 -6.27
C GLU A 112 10.84 16.64 -4.85
N ARG A 113 10.29 17.32 -3.86
CA ARG A 113 10.75 17.27 -2.46
C ARG A 113 9.60 17.00 -1.51
N ALA A 114 9.92 16.40 -0.39
CA ALA A 114 9.02 16.24 0.74
C ALA A 114 9.55 17.06 1.92
N LEU A 115 8.69 17.91 2.48
CA LEU A 115 9.01 18.79 3.58
C LEU A 115 8.14 18.44 4.79
N VAL A 116 8.67 18.64 5.98
CA VAL A 116 7.94 18.63 7.24
C VAL A 116 8.29 19.88 8.04
N PHE A 117 7.34 20.37 8.82
CA PHE A 117 7.58 21.50 9.72
C PHE A 117 7.82 20.99 11.13
N VAL A 118 9.05 21.13 11.60
CA VAL A 118 9.47 20.71 12.94
C VAL A 118 9.26 21.86 13.93
N ALA A 119 8.56 21.57 15.05
CA ALA A 119 8.34 22.56 16.10
C ALA A 119 9.62 22.78 16.90
N ARG A 120 10.06 24.04 17.02
CA ARG A 120 11.25 24.46 17.78
C ARG A 120 10.92 25.09 19.15
N GLY A 121 9.64 25.15 19.51
CA GLY A 121 9.14 25.86 20.67
C GLY A 121 8.69 27.28 20.35
N GLU A 122 8.00 27.93 21.32
CA GLU A 122 7.53 29.33 21.22
C GLU A 122 6.72 29.65 19.94
N GLY A 123 6.07 28.62 19.35
CA GLY A 123 5.31 28.79 18.10
C GLY A 123 6.15 28.82 16.83
N ALA A 124 7.47 28.64 16.92
CA ALA A 124 8.35 28.61 15.77
C ALA A 124 8.37 27.22 15.11
N PHE A 125 8.34 27.22 13.77
CA PHE A 125 8.43 26.02 12.96
C PHE A 125 9.58 26.14 11.96
N GLU A 126 10.36 25.06 11.85
CA GLU A 126 11.47 24.96 10.89
C GLU A 126 11.05 24.01 9.75
N PRO A 127 11.01 24.49 8.48
CA PRO A 127 10.85 23.61 7.35
C PRO A 127 12.09 22.73 7.19
N ARG A 128 11.87 21.41 7.10
CA ARG A 128 12.96 20.45 6.93
C ARG A 128 12.64 19.49 5.83
N GLU A 129 13.60 19.32 4.93
CA GLU A 129 13.50 18.31 3.88
C GLU A 129 13.67 16.91 4.45
N VAL A 130 12.80 15.99 4.04
CA VAL A 130 12.80 14.59 4.47
C VAL A 130 12.77 13.66 3.28
N THR A 131 13.42 12.51 3.43
CA THR A 131 13.26 11.42 2.48
C THR A 131 12.19 10.47 3.00
N THR A 132 11.07 10.42 2.29
CA THR A 132 9.98 9.51 2.63
C THR A 132 10.27 8.09 2.11
N GLY A 133 9.73 7.12 2.81
CA GLY A 133 9.72 5.72 2.41
C GLY A 133 8.31 5.27 2.01
N VAL A 134 8.01 4.02 2.33
CA VAL A 134 6.71 3.43 2.04
C VAL A 134 5.59 4.15 2.82
N LYS A 135 4.48 4.38 2.14
CA LYS A 135 3.25 4.85 2.77
C LYS A 135 2.45 3.64 3.24
N ILE A 136 2.08 3.64 4.51
CA ILE A 136 1.22 2.61 5.10
C ILE A 136 0.01 3.30 5.72
N ARG A 137 -1.16 3.03 5.18
CA ARG A 137 -2.40 3.74 5.56
C ARG A 137 -2.19 5.26 5.45
N ASN A 138 -2.31 5.98 6.56
CA ASN A 138 -2.18 7.44 6.63
C ASN A 138 -0.84 7.90 7.20
N TYR A 139 0.21 7.06 7.11
CA TYR A 139 1.55 7.36 7.62
C TYR A 139 2.60 7.15 6.55
N TYR A 140 3.57 8.06 6.47
CA TYR A 140 4.81 7.89 5.72
C TYR A 140 5.93 7.41 6.66
N ALA A 141 6.62 6.36 6.28
CA ALA A 141 7.90 6.03 6.88
C ALA A 141 8.93 7.11 6.47
N ILE A 142 9.78 7.53 7.39
CA ILE A 142 10.85 8.50 7.14
C ILE A 142 12.18 7.75 7.09
N LYS A 143 12.90 7.89 5.99
CA LYS A 143 14.23 7.31 5.78
C LYS A 143 15.34 8.21 6.35
N SER A 144 15.18 9.52 6.17
CA SER A 144 16.13 10.53 6.65
C SER A 144 15.48 11.90 6.81
N GLY A 145 16.11 12.80 7.54
CA GLY A 145 15.68 14.19 7.75
C GLY A 145 14.94 14.44 9.07
N LEU A 146 14.52 13.41 9.81
CA LEU A 146 13.90 13.53 11.13
C LEU A 146 14.51 12.57 12.13
N SER A 147 14.44 12.95 13.40
CA SER A 147 14.83 12.14 14.54
C SER A 147 13.61 11.74 15.39
N ALA A 148 13.72 10.60 16.08
CA ALA A 148 12.68 10.15 16.99
C ALA A 148 12.49 11.15 18.13
N GLY A 149 11.22 11.47 18.43
CA GLY A 149 10.87 12.42 19.51
C GLY A 149 10.69 13.87 19.03
N GLU A 150 11.07 14.22 17.79
CA GLU A 150 10.77 15.54 17.25
C GLU A 150 9.26 15.71 17.02
N LYS A 151 8.75 16.88 17.35
CA LYS A 151 7.33 17.24 17.13
C LYS A 151 7.19 17.86 15.76
N VAL A 152 6.25 17.35 14.96
CA VAL A 152 5.97 17.89 13.62
C VAL A 152 4.55 18.45 13.55
N ALA A 153 4.37 19.51 12.78
CA ALA A 153 3.05 20.08 12.53
C ALA A 153 2.21 19.11 11.69
N THR A 154 0.96 18.90 12.09
CA THR A 154 -0.02 18.10 11.36
C THR A 154 -1.17 19.02 10.95
N GLY A 155 -1.47 19.10 9.67
CA GLY A 155 -2.46 20.05 9.15
C GLY A 155 -1.89 21.46 8.97
N ALA A 156 -2.57 22.27 8.19
CA ALA A 156 -2.18 23.66 7.88
C ALA A 156 -0.77 23.85 7.26
N ASN A 157 -0.13 22.78 6.78
CA ASN A 157 1.21 22.83 6.16
C ASN A 157 1.30 23.84 5.02
N PHE A 158 0.21 24.06 4.28
CA PHE A 158 0.16 25.06 3.22
C PHE A 158 0.29 26.49 3.75
N LEU A 159 -0.31 26.79 4.91
CA LEU A 159 -0.20 28.11 5.54
C LEU A 159 1.21 28.38 6.05
N LEU A 160 1.83 27.38 6.66
CA LEU A 160 3.21 27.47 7.15
C LEU A 160 4.22 27.61 6.00
N ASP A 161 4.02 26.91 4.89
CA ASP A 161 4.87 27.04 3.70
C ASP A 161 4.75 28.43 3.09
N SER A 162 3.53 28.97 3.00
CA SER A 162 3.29 30.32 2.47
C SER A 162 3.92 31.40 3.35
N GLU A 163 3.81 31.29 4.67
CA GLU A 163 4.43 32.22 5.62
C GLU A 163 5.96 32.14 5.59
N SER A 164 6.52 30.94 5.49
CA SER A 164 7.97 30.71 5.39
C SER A 164 8.54 31.30 4.11
N LYS A 165 7.85 31.13 2.98
CA LYS A 165 8.23 31.73 1.69
C LYS A 165 8.13 33.27 1.71
N LEU A 166 7.11 33.82 2.35
CA LEU A 166 6.96 35.26 2.51
C LEU A 166 8.08 35.84 3.37
N LYS A 167 8.42 35.22 4.50
CA LYS A 167 9.55 35.63 5.34
C LYS A 167 10.88 35.57 4.60
N ALA A 168 11.13 34.51 3.84
CA ALA A 168 12.35 34.39 3.03
C ALA A 168 12.45 35.47 1.96
N ALA A 169 11.33 35.81 1.30
CA ALA A 169 11.27 36.86 0.30
C ALA A 169 11.53 38.26 0.92
N ILE A 170 11.00 38.52 2.11
CA ILE A 170 11.20 39.80 2.82
C ILE A 170 12.65 39.94 3.31
N SER A 171 13.25 38.83 3.82
CA SER A 171 14.64 38.84 4.30
C SER A 171 15.66 38.94 3.16
N GLY A 172 15.35 38.43 1.95
CA GLY A 172 16.22 38.54 0.78
C GLY A 172 16.09 39.86 -0.02
N ALA A 173 15.14 40.70 0.31
CA ALA A 173 14.94 42.01 -0.33
C ALA A 173 15.63 43.16 0.42
N GLY A 174 16.41 42.88 1.45
CA GLY A 174 17.09 43.84 2.32
C GLY A 174 18.61 43.93 2.15
N GLU A 175 19.20 43.38 1.07
CA GLU A 175 20.60 43.61 0.66
C GLU A 175 20.73 44.38 -0.63
#